data_ce6b4597466ca62f35b4e1b7792c4c10
#
_entry.id   ce6b4597466ca62f35b4e1b7792c4c10
#
_cell.length_a   1.000
_cell.length_b   1.000
_cell.length_c   1.000
_cell.angle_alpha   90.00
_cell.angle_beta   90.00
_cell.angle_gamma   90.00
#
_symmetry.space_group_name_H-M   'P 1'
#
loop_
_entity.id
_entity.type
_entity.pdbx_description
1 polymer ?
#
loop_
_entity_poly.entity_id
_entity_poly.type
_entity_poly.pdbx_seq_one_letter_code
_entity_poly.pdbx_strand_id
1 'polypeptide(L)'
;MSFSKLQLIEPILKAIKLCGYTTPTPIQEQAIPKALAGLDLIATAQTGTGKTAAFVMPALQRLSVPSTSTGRSKGPRVLVLTPTRELANQITEAVKTYGKFMRIRSGAILGGMPYFEQQRLLSQPVDLIVATPGRLMDHMERGQINFSRLELLVLDEADRMLDMGFSEAVDTIAAATPSTRQTMMFTATMDNTMARLAQRLLNNPVRIEIAGKKTTLEAIEQRLHTADDMQHKNRMLKHLISDSGMTRAIIFSGTKRNADQLANELHAQGHSAAALHGDMSQNARNRTIMNMKRGKIRLLVATDVAARGLDVTGITHVINYDLPKNAEDYVHRIGRTGRAGATGIAISFASSREVDSLRSIERYIGQSIPQQVITGLEPARPLRRSSSGSSPAPSSGKRWQGASAGKRYGQNAAPRSPFGSKTTRRSDTDGRFSRDEKKSVRQDGGKFGDFRKSRPSSPSRWS
;
A
#
# COMPACT_ATOMS: atom_id res chain seq x y z
N MET A 1 -2.27 30.32 -4.74
CA MET A 1 -3.05 30.41 -6.00
C MET A 1 -4.50 30.04 -5.70
N SER A 2 -5.53 30.51 -6.44
CA SER A 2 -6.91 30.09 -6.19
C SER A 2 -7.33 29.04 -7.25
N PHE A 3 -8.34 28.21 -6.94
CA PHE A 3 -8.86 27.21 -7.89
C PHE A 3 -9.38 27.81 -9.20
N SER A 4 -9.85 29.06 -9.19
CA SER A 4 -10.30 29.76 -10.40
C SER A 4 -9.19 29.95 -11.45
N LYS A 5 -7.91 29.92 -11.04
CA LYS A 5 -6.75 30.02 -11.95
C LYS A 5 -6.36 28.69 -12.59
N LEU A 6 -6.97 27.57 -12.17
CA LEU A 6 -6.67 26.22 -12.68
C LEU A 6 -7.46 25.84 -13.92
N GLN A 7 -8.24 26.76 -14.52
CA GLN A 7 -9.04 26.53 -15.75
C GLN A 7 -10.06 25.39 -15.60
N LEU A 8 -10.57 25.17 -14.40
CA LEU A 8 -11.62 24.19 -14.14
C LEU A 8 -12.98 24.78 -14.51
N ILE A 9 -13.87 23.93 -15.06
CA ILE A 9 -15.23 24.31 -15.44
C ILE A 9 -16.07 24.64 -14.21
N GLU A 10 -17.06 25.51 -14.42
CA GLU A 10 -17.94 26.05 -13.35
C GLU A 10 -18.61 24.94 -12.48
N PRO A 11 -19.11 23.82 -12.99
CA PRO A 11 -19.69 22.75 -12.16
C PRO A 11 -18.69 22.19 -11.13
N ILE A 12 -17.41 22.05 -11.51
CA ILE A 12 -16.35 21.55 -10.62
C ILE A 12 -16.00 22.63 -9.58
N LEU A 13 -15.85 23.90 -10.00
CA LEU A 13 -15.59 25.02 -9.08
C LEU A 13 -16.70 25.17 -8.03
N LYS A 14 -17.96 24.99 -8.43
CA LYS A 14 -19.11 24.96 -7.52
C LYS A 14 -19.02 23.84 -6.48
N ALA A 15 -18.61 22.66 -6.90
CA ALA A 15 -18.42 21.51 -6.01
C ALA A 15 -17.27 21.76 -5.01
N ILE A 16 -16.15 22.32 -5.47
CA ILE A 16 -15.01 22.70 -4.63
C ILE A 16 -15.42 23.69 -3.56
N LYS A 17 -16.18 24.74 -3.94
CA LYS A 17 -16.70 25.74 -3.02
C LYS A 17 -17.60 25.15 -1.94
N LEU A 18 -18.46 24.18 -2.29
CA LEU A 18 -19.30 23.48 -1.33
C LEU A 18 -18.49 22.61 -0.35
N CYS A 19 -17.32 22.12 -0.75
CA CYS A 19 -16.41 21.42 0.14
C CYS A 19 -15.62 22.33 1.09
N GLY A 20 -15.75 23.67 0.96
CA GLY A 20 -15.03 24.64 1.77
C GLY A 20 -13.56 24.82 1.37
N TYR A 21 -13.14 24.32 0.20
CA TYR A 21 -11.76 24.47 -0.26
C TYR A 21 -11.58 25.82 -0.95
N THR A 22 -10.61 26.59 -0.45
CA THR A 22 -10.30 27.95 -0.94
C THR A 22 -9.05 27.99 -1.80
N THR A 23 -8.04 27.22 -1.43
CA THR A 23 -6.72 27.19 -2.08
C THR A 23 -6.34 25.77 -2.48
N PRO A 24 -5.82 25.57 -3.70
CA PRO A 24 -5.30 24.26 -4.10
C PRO A 24 -4.02 23.92 -3.34
N THR A 25 -3.79 22.65 -3.15
CA THR A 25 -2.53 22.16 -2.59
C THR A 25 -1.41 22.19 -3.64
N PRO A 26 -0.12 22.16 -3.25
CA PRO A 26 0.99 22.19 -4.21
C PRO A 26 0.93 21.13 -5.32
N ILE A 27 0.44 19.91 -5.00
CA ILE A 27 0.27 18.86 -6.03
C ILE A 27 -0.85 19.20 -7.00
N GLN A 28 -1.93 19.81 -6.53
CA GLN A 28 -3.06 20.22 -7.36
C GLN A 28 -2.67 21.39 -8.27
N GLU A 29 -1.94 22.37 -7.76
CA GLU A 29 -1.43 23.52 -8.56
C GLU A 29 -0.55 23.07 -9.72
N GLN A 30 0.30 22.06 -9.50
CA GLN A 30 1.22 21.59 -10.50
C GLN A 30 0.63 20.55 -11.45
N ALA A 31 -0.21 19.64 -10.95
CA ALA A 31 -0.72 18.52 -11.73
C ALA A 31 -1.95 18.88 -12.57
N ILE A 32 -2.91 19.67 -12.04
CA ILE A 32 -4.17 19.95 -12.72
C ILE A 32 -3.95 20.61 -14.08
N PRO A 33 -3.16 21.68 -14.23
CA PRO A 33 -2.98 22.32 -15.54
C PRO A 33 -2.35 21.39 -16.58
N LYS A 34 -1.37 20.59 -16.17
CA LYS A 34 -0.68 19.64 -17.05
C LYS A 34 -1.59 18.47 -17.45
N ALA A 35 -2.42 17.99 -16.54
CA ALA A 35 -3.43 16.98 -16.81
C ALA A 35 -4.50 17.48 -17.79
N LEU A 36 -4.94 18.73 -17.65
CA LEU A 36 -5.88 19.38 -18.58
C LEU A 36 -5.27 19.59 -19.97
N ALA A 37 -3.97 19.83 -20.05
CA ALA A 37 -3.23 19.89 -21.32
C ALA A 37 -3.06 18.52 -22.00
N GLY A 38 -3.52 17.43 -21.40
CA GLY A 38 -3.44 16.09 -21.98
C GLY A 38 -2.07 15.41 -21.84
N LEU A 39 -1.17 15.95 -21.02
CA LEU A 39 0.18 15.40 -20.83
C LEU A 39 0.15 14.19 -19.88
N ASP A 40 0.98 13.22 -20.16
CA ASP A 40 1.25 12.13 -19.21
C ASP A 40 1.99 12.67 -17.99
N LEU A 41 1.64 12.17 -16.79
CA LEU A 41 2.19 12.67 -15.53
C LEU A 41 2.76 11.56 -14.67
N ILE A 42 3.90 11.83 -14.03
CA ILE A 42 4.39 11.11 -12.86
C ILE A 42 4.37 12.10 -11.70
N ALA A 43 3.53 11.85 -10.72
CA ALA A 43 3.36 12.71 -9.55
C ALA A 43 3.79 11.97 -8.28
N THR A 44 4.95 12.36 -7.74
CA THR A 44 5.48 11.82 -6.48
C THR A 44 5.05 12.73 -5.33
N ALA A 45 4.15 12.23 -4.49
CA ALA A 45 3.67 12.96 -3.32
C ALA A 45 3.13 11.99 -2.25
N GLN A 46 3.21 12.37 -0.99
CA GLN A 46 2.71 11.57 0.15
C GLN A 46 1.19 11.47 0.19
N THR A 47 0.66 10.52 0.98
CA THR A 47 -0.78 10.44 1.27
C THR A 47 -1.23 11.68 2.05
N GLY A 48 -2.44 12.18 1.74
CA GLY A 48 -2.98 13.38 2.39
C GLY A 48 -2.60 14.71 1.74
N THR A 49 -1.78 14.73 0.70
CA THR A 49 -1.40 15.95 -0.04
C THR A 49 -2.46 16.45 -1.03
N GLY A 50 -3.56 15.69 -1.22
CA GLY A 50 -4.61 16.06 -2.17
C GLY A 50 -4.48 15.44 -3.56
N LYS A 51 -3.71 14.35 -3.73
CA LYS A 51 -3.53 13.62 -4.99
C LYS A 51 -4.85 13.24 -5.66
N THR A 52 -5.81 12.72 -4.88
CA THR A 52 -7.10 12.29 -5.41
C THR A 52 -7.82 13.42 -6.15
N ALA A 53 -7.88 14.60 -5.59
CA ALA A 53 -8.47 15.76 -6.25
C ALA A 53 -7.66 16.19 -7.49
N ALA A 54 -6.34 16.05 -7.44
CA ALA A 54 -5.45 16.44 -8.54
C ALA A 54 -5.69 15.63 -9.83
N PHE A 55 -6.18 14.39 -9.75
CA PHE A 55 -6.56 13.61 -10.94
C PHE A 55 -8.07 13.53 -11.16
N VAL A 56 -8.90 13.53 -10.11
CA VAL A 56 -10.36 13.44 -10.27
C VAL A 56 -10.92 14.67 -10.96
N MET A 57 -10.47 15.88 -10.62
CA MET A 57 -10.96 17.11 -11.23
C MET A 57 -10.69 17.17 -12.74
N PRO A 58 -9.47 16.92 -13.24
CA PRO A 58 -9.22 16.84 -14.69
C PRO A 58 -9.98 15.71 -15.38
N ALA A 59 -10.11 14.55 -14.73
CA ALA A 59 -10.89 13.42 -15.25
C ALA A 59 -12.37 13.81 -15.46
N LEU A 60 -12.96 14.47 -14.49
CA LEU A 60 -14.35 14.98 -14.58
C LEU A 60 -14.48 16.03 -15.69
N GLN A 61 -13.52 16.95 -15.80
CA GLN A 61 -13.54 17.96 -16.86
C GLN A 61 -13.42 17.33 -18.25
N ARG A 62 -12.61 16.31 -18.44
CA ARG A 62 -12.54 15.53 -19.68
C ARG A 62 -13.90 14.91 -20.03
N LEU A 63 -14.62 14.39 -19.03
CA LEU A 63 -15.93 13.80 -19.22
C LEU A 63 -17.04 14.81 -19.53
N SER A 64 -16.82 16.10 -19.30
CA SER A 64 -17.79 17.16 -19.67
C SER A 64 -17.86 17.40 -21.17
N VAL A 65 -16.82 17.02 -21.92
CA VAL A 65 -16.79 17.11 -23.38
C VAL A 65 -17.28 15.79 -23.98
N PRO A 66 -18.11 15.81 -25.03
CA PRO A 66 -18.51 14.59 -25.73
C PRO A 66 -17.29 13.76 -26.17
N SER A 67 -17.41 12.42 -26.11
CA SER A 67 -16.33 11.56 -26.61
C SER A 67 -16.16 11.73 -28.11
N THR A 68 -14.92 11.81 -28.54
CA THR A 68 -14.56 11.83 -29.98
C THR A 68 -14.67 10.44 -30.63
N SER A 69 -14.81 9.39 -29.81
CA SER A 69 -14.99 8.01 -30.28
C SER A 69 -16.38 7.81 -30.86
N THR A 70 -16.46 7.53 -32.15
CA THR A 70 -17.70 7.29 -32.90
C THR A 70 -18.35 5.92 -32.65
N GLY A 71 -17.72 5.09 -31.81
CA GLY A 71 -18.17 3.72 -31.51
C GLY A 71 -19.33 3.65 -30.50
N ARG A 72 -20.27 2.71 -30.71
CA ARG A 72 -21.36 2.35 -29.77
C ARG A 72 -20.85 1.63 -28.50
N SER A 73 -19.56 1.73 -28.17
CA SER A 73 -18.98 1.07 -26.98
C SER A 73 -19.56 1.64 -25.69
N LYS A 74 -19.96 0.75 -24.78
CA LYS A 74 -20.47 1.10 -23.45
C LYS A 74 -19.38 1.23 -22.39
N GLY A 75 -18.12 0.96 -22.74
CA GLY A 75 -16.98 0.96 -21.80
C GLY A 75 -16.62 2.34 -21.25
N PRO A 76 -15.75 2.42 -20.23
CA PRO A 76 -15.39 3.67 -19.60
C PRO A 76 -14.49 4.54 -20.50
N ARG A 77 -14.57 5.85 -20.30
CA ARG A 77 -13.61 6.84 -20.83
C ARG A 77 -12.46 7.09 -19.88
N VAL A 78 -12.70 6.89 -18.58
CA VAL A 78 -11.70 7.03 -17.52
C VAL A 78 -11.63 5.76 -16.69
N LEU A 79 -10.42 5.26 -16.50
CA LEU A 79 -10.13 4.14 -15.60
C LEU A 79 -9.13 4.59 -14.53
N VAL A 80 -9.47 4.37 -13.26
CA VAL A 80 -8.58 4.58 -12.13
C VAL A 80 -8.26 3.24 -11.49
N LEU A 81 -6.99 2.85 -11.49
CA LEU A 81 -6.49 1.67 -10.79
C LEU A 81 -5.95 2.07 -9.43
N THR A 82 -6.26 1.27 -8.42
CA THR A 82 -5.83 1.49 -7.04
C THR A 82 -5.65 0.16 -6.31
N PRO A 83 -4.68 0.03 -5.37
CA PRO A 83 -4.35 -1.24 -4.75
C PRO A 83 -5.44 -1.80 -3.84
N THR A 84 -6.24 -0.94 -3.21
CA THR A 84 -7.17 -1.35 -2.15
C THR A 84 -8.61 -0.92 -2.41
N ARG A 85 -9.55 -1.71 -1.86
CA ARG A 85 -10.99 -1.43 -1.95
C ARG A 85 -11.36 -0.14 -1.21
N GLU A 86 -10.71 0.11 -0.11
CA GLU A 86 -10.93 1.27 0.73
C GLU A 86 -10.58 2.55 -0.03
N LEU A 87 -9.41 2.57 -0.70
CA LEU A 87 -8.99 3.70 -1.53
C LEU A 87 -9.91 3.87 -2.74
N ALA A 88 -10.31 2.76 -3.38
CA ALA A 88 -11.28 2.82 -4.48
C ALA A 88 -12.60 3.45 -4.06
N ASN A 89 -13.13 3.11 -2.88
CA ASN A 89 -14.34 3.71 -2.34
C ASN A 89 -14.16 5.21 -2.07
N GLN A 90 -13.01 5.64 -1.56
CA GLN A 90 -12.70 7.06 -1.34
C GLN A 90 -12.63 7.83 -2.66
N ILE A 91 -11.97 7.26 -3.67
CA ILE A 91 -11.91 7.86 -5.00
C ILE A 91 -13.31 7.95 -5.62
N THR A 92 -14.13 6.90 -5.49
CA THR A 92 -15.52 6.90 -5.97
C THR A 92 -16.35 7.97 -5.27
N GLU A 93 -16.15 8.18 -3.98
CA GLU A 93 -16.82 9.26 -3.23
C GLU A 93 -16.31 10.64 -3.65
N ALA A 94 -15.02 10.79 -3.91
CA ALA A 94 -14.44 12.03 -4.45
C ALA A 94 -15.01 12.36 -5.83
N VAL A 95 -15.18 11.34 -6.70
CA VAL A 95 -15.83 11.50 -8.02
C VAL A 95 -17.27 12.01 -7.87
N LYS A 96 -18.05 11.47 -6.94
CA LYS A 96 -19.43 11.94 -6.67
C LYS A 96 -19.43 13.36 -6.10
N THR A 97 -18.51 13.66 -5.21
CA THR A 97 -18.40 14.96 -4.54
C THR A 97 -18.05 16.06 -5.53
N TYR A 98 -16.97 15.90 -6.28
CA TYR A 98 -16.52 16.91 -7.26
C TYR A 98 -17.37 16.93 -8.54
N GLY A 99 -18.00 15.79 -8.89
CA GLY A 99 -18.93 15.66 -10.03
C GLY A 99 -20.39 15.95 -9.69
N LYS A 100 -20.70 16.46 -8.49
CA LYS A 100 -22.09 16.68 -8.00
C LYS A 100 -23.00 17.43 -8.97
N PHE A 101 -22.47 18.37 -9.72
CA PHE A 101 -23.21 19.19 -10.69
C PHE A 101 -23.05 18.73 -12.14
N MET A 102 -22.58 17.50 -12.34
CA MET A 102 -22.34 16.88 -13.64
C MET A 102 -23.16 15.59 -13.77
N ARG A 103 -23.51 15.24 -15.00
CA ARG A 103 -24.21 13.97 -15.31
C ARG A 103 -23.17 12.91 -15.69
N ILE A 104 -22.50 12.30 -14.70
CA ILE A 104 -21.46 11.30 -14.90
C ILE A 104 -21.87 9.99 -14.26
N ARG A 105 -21.80 8.89 -15.02
CA ARG A 105 -22.02 7.54 -14.54
C ARG A 105 -20.67 6.94 -14.13
N SER A 106 -20.50 6.75 -12.85
CA SER A 106 -19.27 6.16 -12.29
C SER A 106 -19.59 4.99 -11.39
N GLY A 107 -18.65 4.07 -11.24
CA GLY A 107 -18.77 2.96 -10.33
C GLY A 107 -17.43 2.32 -9.99
N ALA A 108 -17.48 1.37 -9.04
CA ALA A 108 -16.31 0.67 -8.55
C ALA A 108 -16.35 -0.82 -8.92
N ILE A 109 -15.20 -1.37 -9.35
CA ILE A 109 -14.99 -2.78 -9.66
C ILE A 109 -13.99 -3.35 -8.65
N LEU A 110 -14.51 -4.05 -7.64
CA LEU A 110 -13.76 -4.43 -6.45
C LEU A 110 -13.92 -5.91 -6.13
N GLY A 111 -12.85 -6.57 -5.73
CA GLY A 111 -12.91 -7.91 -5.17
C GLY A 111 -13.73 -7.95 -3.88
N GLY A 112 -14.35 -9.11 -3.54
CA GLY A 112 -15.14 -9.28 -2.32
C GLY A 112 -16.48 -8.53 -2.28
N MET A 113 -16.88 -7.89 -3.37
CA MET A 113 -18.21 -7.36 -3.60
C MET A 113 -19.02 -8.32 -4.47
N PRO A 114 -20.38 -8.30 -4.39
CA PRO A 114 -21.22 -9.15 -5.22
C PRO A 114 -20.91 -8.95 -6.70
N TYR A 115 -20.72 -10.07 -7.40
CA TYR A 115 -20.35 -10.04 -8.81
C TYR A 115 -21.48 -9.47 -9.69
N PHE A 116 -22.71 -9.83 -9.36
CA PHE A 116 -23.91 -9.41 -10.07
C PHE A 116 -24.08 -7.88 -10.12
N GLU A 117 -23.82 -7.19 -9.03
CA GLU A 117 -23.91 -5.71 -8.99
C GLU A 117 -22.93 -5.05 -9.96
N GLN A 118 -21.71 -5.61 -10.06
CA GLN A 118 -20.68 -5.12 -10.95
C GLN A 118 -21.00 -5.43 -12.41
N GLN A 119 -21.57 -6.61 -12.69
CA GLN A 119 -22.07 -6.93 -14.04
C GLN A 119 -23.19 -5.98 -14.46
N ARG A 120 -24.12 -5.67 -13.56
CA ARG A 120 -25.18 -4.69 -13.81
C ARG A 120 -24.61 -3.29 -14.10
N LEU A 121 -23.57 -2.87 -13.43
CA LEU A 121 -22.85 -1.63 -13.72
C LEU A 121 -22.27 -1.65 -15.13
N LEU A 122 -21.55 -2.73 -15.49
CA LEU A 122 -20.86 -2.87 -16.79
C LEU A 122 -21.81 -3.09 -17.97
N SER A 123 -23.03 -3.59 -17.74
CA SER A 123 -24.04 -3.76 -18.81
C SER A 123 -24.61 -2.44 -19.31
N GLN A 124 -24.41 -1.35 -18.58
CA GLN A 124 -24.85 0.00 -18.92
C GLN A 124 -23.68 0.87 -19.37
N PRO A 125 -23.92 1.95 -20.13
CA PRO A 125 -22.87 2.93 -20.40
C PRO A 125 -22.32 3.48 -19.08
N VAL A 126 -20.99 3.41 -18.91
CA VAL A 126 -20.28 3.92 -17.76
C VAL A 126 -19.16 4.85 -18.23
N ASP A 127 -19.00 6.01 -17.57
CA ASP A 127 -18.01 7.01 -18.00
C ASP A 127 -16.68 6.85 -17.24
N LEU A 128 -16.76 6.53 -15.94
CA LEU A 128 -15.60 6.39 -15.07
C LEU A 128 -15.69 5.13 -14.21
N ILE A 129 -14.66 4.33 -14.26
CA ILE A 129 -14.51 3.15 -13.38
C ILE A 129 -13.31 3.36 -12.45
N VAL A 130 -13.51 3.08 -11.17
CA VAL A 130 -12.44 2.91 -10.19
C VAL A 130 -12.31 1.42 -9.88
N ALA A 131 -11.12 0.84 -10.01
CA ALA A 131 -10.98 -0.60 -9.89
C ALA A 131 -9.75 -1.03 -9.08
N THR A 132 -9.88 -2.20 -8.43
CA THR A 132 -8.71 -2.96 -7.98
C THR A 132 -8.31 -3.95 -9.10
N PRO A 133 -6.98 -4.11 -9.39
CA PRO A 133 -6.53 -4.85 -10.57
C PRO A 133 -7.11 -6.26 -10.69
N GLY A 134 -7.06 -7.08 -9.63
CA GLY A 134 -7.49 -8.47 -9.70
C GLY A 134 -8.96 -8.66 -10.14
N ARG A 135 -9.92 -7.89 -9.58
CA ARG A 135 -11.33 -8.00 -9.97
C ARG A 135 -11.59 -7.44 -11.37
N LEU A 136 -10.82 -6.44 -11.79
CA LEU A 136 -10.92 -5.92 -13.14
C LEU A 136 -10.46 -6.96 -14.15
N MET A 137 -9.36 -7.68 -13.87
CA MET A 137 -8.91 -8.83 -14.67
C MET A 137 -9.99 -9.90 -14.81
N ASP A 138 -10.66 -10.30 -13.72
CA ASP A 138 -11.77 -11.27 -13.77
C ASP A 138 -12.87 -10.85 -14.76
N HIS A 139 -13.22 -9.54 -14.81
CA HIS A 139 -14.21 -9.01 -15.74
C HIS A 139 -13.70 -8.92 -17.18
N MET A 140 -12.40 -8.63 -17.37
CA MET A 140 -11.75 -8.62 -18.68
C MET A 140 -11.70 -10.01 -19.30
N GLU A 141 -11.26 -11.01 -18.55
CA GLU A 141 -11.19 -12.43 -18.97
C GLU A 141 -12.56 -12.96 -19.40
N ARG A 142 -13.63 -12.48 -18.76
CA ARG A 142 -15.00 -12.83 -19.11
C ARG A 142 -15.59 -11.98 -20.24
N GLY A 143 -14.82 -11.09 -20.86
CA GLY A 143 -15.26 -10.23 -21.94
C GLY A 143 -16.35 -9.20 -21.55
N GLN A 144 -16.45 -8.88 -20.26
CA GLN A 144 -17.54 -8.02 -19.74
C GLN A 144 -17.21 -6.54 -19.78
N ILE A 145 -15.97 -6.16 -20.09
CA ILE A 145 -15.53 -4.78 -20.19
C ILE A 145 -14.75 -4.55 -21.48
N ASN A 146 -14.98 -3.41 -22.11
CA ASN A 146 -14.28 -2.98 -23.32
C ASN A 146 -13.69 -1.58 -23.09
N PHE A 147 -12.39 -1.45 -23.32
CA PHE A 147 -11.65 -0.20 -23.13
C PHE A 147 -11.42 0.59 -24.42
N SER A 148 -12.05 0.22 -25.56
CA SER A 148 -11.78 0.86 -26.87
C SER A 148 -11.97 2.38 -26.89
N ARG A 149 -12.76 2.93 -25.97
CA ARG A 149 -12.99 4.38 -25.83
C ARG A 149 -12.29 5.01 -24.65
N LEU A 150 -11.32 4.31 -24.02
CA LEU A 150 -10.62 4.85 -22.87
C LEU A 150 -9.72 6.00 -23.29
N GLU A 151 -9.88 7.14 -22.64
CA GLU A 151 -9.13 8.37 -22.89
C GLU A 151 -8.12 8.67 -21.78
N LEU A 152 -8.37 8.19 -20.57
CA LEU A 152 -7.52 8.45 -19.40
C LEU A 152 -7.37 7.20 -18.53
N LEU A 153 -6.14 6.83 -18.28
CA LEU A 153 -5.74 5.82 -17.28
C LEU A 153 -5.03 6.53 -16.11
N VAL A 154 -5.51 6.29 -14.89
CA VAL A 154 -4.88 6.77 -13.67
C VAL A 154 -4.43 5.59 -12.83
N LEU A 155 -3.17 5.61 -12.39
CA LEU A 155 -2.61 4.68 -11.43
C LEU A 155 -2.40 5.44 -10.11
N ASP A 156 -3.21 5.15 -9.09
CA ASP A 156 -3.07 5.77 -7.77
C ASP A 156 -2.45 4.79 -6.77
N GLU A 157 -1.49 5.25 -5.98
CA GLU A 157 -0.62 4.43 -5.13
C GLU A 157 0.04 3.30 -5.94
N ALA A 158 0.69 3.66 -7.07
CA ALA A 158 1.29 2.71 -8.00
C ALA A 158 2.39 1.86 -7.35
N ASP A 159 3.20 2.44 -6.47
CA ASP A 159 4.19 1.74 -5.64
C ASP A 159 3.53 0.60 -4.84
N ARG A 160 2.37 0.86 -4.27
CA ARG A 160 1.62 -0.14 -3.50
C ARG A 160 1.02 -1.24 -4.35
N MET A 161 0.63 -0.94 -5.59
CA MET A 161 0.20 -1.99 -6.52
C MET A 161 1.33 -2.97 -6.82
N LEU A 162 2.57 -2.48 -6.98
CA LEU A 162 3.74 -3.32 -7.15
C LEU A 162 4.05 -4.17 -5.91
N ASP A 163 4.04 -3.56 -4.72
CA ASP A 163 4.25 -4.26 -3.44
C ASP A 163 3.24 -5.40 -3.22
N MET A 164 2.03 -5.25 -3.73
CA MET A 164 0.96 -6.26 -3.64
C MET A 164 1.00 -7.29 -4.77
N GLY A 165 1.99 -7.24 -5.65
CA GLY A 165 2.17 -8.18 -6.75
C GLY A 165 1.24 -7.97 -7.95
N PHE A 166 0.68 -6.76 -8.11
CA PHE A 166 -0.22 -6.45 -9.23
C PHE A 166 0.50 -5.99 -10.50
N SER A 167 1.83 -6.13 -10.60
CA SER A 167 2.59 -5.65 -11.77
C SER A 167 2.03 -6.20 -13.08
N GLU A 168 1.90 -7.53 -13.19
CA GLU A 168 1.37 -8.19 -14.40
C GLU A 168 -0.07 -7.77 -14.72
N ALA A 169 -0.91 -7.67 -13.69
CA ALA A 169 -2.29 -7.23 -13.89
C ALA A 169 -2.36 -5.79 -14.41
N VAL A 170 -1.54 -4.89 -13.89
CA VAL A 170 -1.45 -3.50 -14.36
C VAL A 170 -0.95 -3.44 -15.81
N ASP A 171 0.09 -4.20 -16.15
CA ASP A 171 0.61 -4.26 -17.51
C ASP A 171 -0.44 -4.82 -18.49
N THR A 172 -1.15 -5.89 -18.13
CA THR A 172 -2.22 -6.51 -18.94
C THR A 172 -3.39 -5.56 -19.16
N ILE A 173 -3.84 -4.87 -18.09
CA ILE A 173 -4.92 -3.89 -18.18
C ILE A 173 -4.51 -2.73 -19.08
N ALA A 174 -3.30 -2.20 -18.90
CA ALA A 174 -2.79 -1.10 -19.70
C ALA A 174 -2.67 -1.47 -21.18
N ALA A 175 -2.20 -2.69 -21.50
CA ALA A 175 -2.10 -3.19 -22.87
C ALA A 175 -3.48 -3.34 -23.56
N ALA A 176 -4.55 -3.58 -22.78
CA ALA A 176 -5.92 -3.67 -23.30
C ALA A 176 -6.58 -2.30 -23.56
N THR A 177 -5.90 -1.20 -23.28
CA THR A 177 -6.41 0.17 -23.47
C THR A 177 -5.74 0.84 -24.68
N PRO A 178 -6.37 1.85 -25.32
CA PRO A 178 -5.77 2.53 -26.47
C PRO A 178 -4.39 3.13 -26.16
N SER A 179 -3.46 3.05 -27.11
CA SER A 179 -2.13 3.65 -26.97
C SER A 179 -2.16 5.19 -26.96
N THR A 180 -3.24 5.77 -27.48
CA THR A 180 -3.47 7.24 -27.53
C THR A 180 -4.03 7.80 -26.21
N ARG A 181 -4.31 6.93 -25.21
CA ARG A 181 -4.78 7.39 -23.89
C ARG A 181 -3.74 8.28 -23.22
N GLN A 182 -4.19 9.21 -22.42
CA GLN A 182 -3.37 9.87 -21.41
C GLN A 182 -3.17 8.93 -20.22
N THR A 183 -1.96 8.89 -19.64
CA THR A 183 -1.67 8.10 -18.43
C THR A 183 -1.15 9.01 -17.32
N MET A 184 -1.74 8.93 -16.14
CA MET A 184 -1.30 9.63 -14.95
C MET A 184 -0.93 8.64 -13.86
N MET A 185 0.30 8.71 -13.36
CA MET A 185 0.81 7.85 -12.29
C MET A 185 1.05 8.68 -11.03
N PHE A 186 0.40 8.30 -9.95
CA PHE A 186 0.57 8.86 -8.61
C PHE A 186 1.21 7.83 -7.69
N THR A 187 2.29 8.21 -7.04
CA THR A 187 3.08 7.31 -6.18
C THR A 187 3.65 8.10 -4.99
N ALA A 188 4.00 7.42 -3.90
CA ALA A 188 4.75 8.03 -2.80
C ALA A 188 6.27 7.89 -2.99
N THR A 189 6.70 6.85 -3.72
CA THR A 189 8.11 6.52 -3.94
C THR A 189 8.41 6.34 -5.44
N MET A 190 9.67 6.59 -5.83
CA MET A 190 10.15 6.41 -7.20
C MET A 190 11.46 5.63 -7.17
N ASP A 191 11.37 4.33 -6.95
CA ASP A 191 12.49 3.42 -7.05
C ASP A 191 12.72 2.95 -8.50
N ASN A 192 13.74 2.10 -8.72
CA ASN A 192 14.05 1.56 -10.03
C ASN A 192 12.90 0.74 -10.64
N THR A 193 12.11 0.07 -9.81
CA THR A 193 10.97 -0.76 -10.26
C THR A 193 9.83 0.13 -10.75
N MET A 194 9.53 1.18 -9.99
CA MET A 194 8.57 2.21 -10.39
C MET A 194 9.00 2.94 -11.66
N ALA A 195 10.30 3.27 -11.79
CA ALA A 195 10.83 3.91 -12.99
C ALA A 195 10.65 3.03 -14.23
N ARG A 196 10.88 1.71 -14.13
CA ARG A 196 10.63 0.75 -15.22
C ARG A 196 9.15 0.66 -15.58
N LEU A 197 8.25 0.62 -14.57
CA LEU A 197 6.81 0.63 -14.83
C LEU A 197 6.40 1.91 -15.56
N ALA A 198 6.87 3.06 -15.10
CA ALA A 198 6.59 4.35 -15.73
C ALA A 198 7.05 4.39 -17.19
N GLN A 199 8.26 3.89 -17.50
CA GLN A 199 8.79 3.82 -18.88
C GLN A 199 7.93 2.97 -19.81
N ARG A 200 7.30 1.91 -19.30
CA ARG A 200 6.42 1.05 -20.10
C ARG A 200 5.04 1.64 -20.36
N LEU A 201 4.51 2.40 -19.40
CA LEU A 201 3.10 2.80 -19.40
C LEU A 201 2.85 4.25 -19.83
N LEU A 202 3.85 5.12 -19.71
CA LEU A 202 3.70 6.56 -19.96
C LEU A 202 4.53 7.00 -21.17
N ASN A 203 4.03 8.00 -21.89
CA ASN A 203 4.68 8.62 -23.03
C ASN A 203 5.18 10.02 -22.66
N ASN A 204 6.50 10.23 -22.65
CA ASN A 204 7.15 11.50 -22.32
C ASN A 204 6.54 12.23 -21.11
N PRO A 205 6.43 11.55 -19.94
CA PRO A 205 5.69 12.08 -18.81
C PRO A 205 6.36 13.30 -18.19
N VAL A 206 5.56 14.27 -17.79
CA VAL A 206 6.00 15.38 -16.95
C VAL A 206 6.13 14.87 -15.51
N ARG A 207 7.28 15.07 -14.90
CA ARG A 207 7.54 14.70 -13.51
C ARG A 207 7.18 15.86 -12.57
N ILE A 208 6.45 15.53 -11.51
CA ILE A 208 6.06 16.44 -10.44
C ILE A 208 6.49 15.81 -9.15
N GLU A 209 7.36 16.48 -8.42
CA GLU A 209 7.83 16.00 -7.11
C GLU A 209 7.45 17.04 -6.06
N ILE A 210 6.58 16.64 -5.15
CA ILE A 210 6.24 17.46 -3.99
C ILE A 210 7.09 17.00 -2.81
N ALA A 211 8.06 17.82 -2.46
CA ALA A 211 8.91 17.60 -1.30
C ALA A 211 8.05 17.54 -0.03
N GLY A 212 7.88 16.34 0.52
CA GLY A 212 6.98 16.14 1.65
C GLY A 212 7.55 15.28 2.78
N LYS A 213 8.71 14.60 2.56
CA LYS A 213 9.26 13.69 3.59
C LYS A 213 9.56 14.40 4.92
N LYS A 214 10.17 15.60 4.87
CA LYS A 214 10.53 16.34 6.09
C LYS A 214 9.31 16.92 6.81
N THR A 215 8.45 17.61 6.11
CA THR A 215 7.33 18.37 6.72
C THR A 215 6.29 17.48 7.44
N THR A 216 6.03 16.27 6.90
CA THR A 216 5.09 15.33 7.55
C THR A 216 5.72 14.67 8.78
N LEU A 217 7.04 14.40 8.75
CA LEU A 217 7.75 13.84 9.90
C LEU A 217 7.90 14.85 11.03
N GLU A 218 8.05 16.14 10.72
CA GLU A 218 8.17 17.23 11.70
C GLU A 218 6.86 17.46 12.49
N ALA A 219 5.70 17.18 11.90
CA ALA A 219 4.40 17.27 12.56
C ALA A 219 4.10 16.06 13.47
N ILE A 220 4.93 15.01 13.45
CA ILE A 220 4.71 13.78 14.18
C ILE A 220 5.84 13.55 15.18
N GLU A 221 5.51 13.61 16.47
CA GLU A 221 6.42 13.23 17.52
C GLU A 221 6.63 11.72 17.49
N GLN A 222 7.87 11.27 17.33
CA GLN A 222 8.21 9.87 17.26
C GLN A 222 8.86 9.39 18.56
N ARG A 223 8.39 8.26 19.09
CA ARG A 223 8.87 7.67 20.33
C ARG A 223 9.19 6.18 20.12
N LEU A 224 10.29 5.72 20.66
CA LEU A 224 10.69 4.32 20.63
C LEU A 224 10.72 3.76 22.06
N HIS A 225 10.07 2.63 22.28
CA HIS A 225 10.16 1.86 23.51
C HIS A 225 10.77 0.49 23.21
N THR A 226 11.77 0.11 24.02
CA THR A 226 12.38 -1.22 23.91
C THR A 226 11.54 -2.23 24.68
N ALA A 227 11.28 -3.37 24.06
CA ALA A 227 10.56 -4.48 24.66
C ALA A 227 11.41 -5.74 24.72
N ASP A 228 11.37 -6.45 25.83
CA ASP A 228 12.05 -7.74 25.99
C ASP A 228 11.30 -8.85 25.22
N ASP A 229 9.99 -8.90 25.38
CA ASP A 229 9.09 -9.91 24.79
C ASP A 229 7.68 -9.36 24.53
N MET A 230 6.77 -10.25 24.11
CA MET A 230 5.38 -9.91 23.84
C MET A 230 4.61 -9.49 25.08
N GLN A 231 4.87 -10.12 26.22
CA GLN A 231 4.21 -9.75 27.48
C GLN A 231 4.61 -8.35 27.92
N HIS A 232 5.88 -8.01 27.72
CA HIS A 232 6.37 -6.65 27.96
C HIS A 232 5.72 -5.64 27.04
N LYS A 233 5.63 -5.93 25.70
CA LYS A 233 4.87 -5.09 24.75
C LYS A 233 3.44 -4.85 25.24
N ASN A 234 2.74 -5.90 25.71
CA ASN A 234 1.37 -5.79 26.20
C ASN A 234 1.26 -4.92 27.46
N ARG A 235 2.18 -5.05 28.41
CA ARG A 235 2.20 -4.18 29.61
C ARG A 235 2.43 -2.72 29.26
N MET A 236 3.39 -2.43 28.37
CA MET A 236 3.66 -1.07 27.87
C MET A 236 2.45 -0.51 27.13
N LEU A 237 1.84 -1.31 26.24
CA LEU A 237 0.64 -0.89 25.51
C LEU A 237 -0.48 -0.53 26.48
N LYS A 238 -0.76 -1.37 27.49
CA LYS A 238 -1.78 -1.11 28.52
C LYS A 238 -1.52 0.18 29.28
N HIS A 239 -0.27 0.47 29.62
CA HIS A 239 0.10 1.73 30.24
C HIS A 239 -0.16 2.93 29.33
N LEU A 240 0.30 2.86 28.07
CA LEU A 240 0.18 3.97 27.12
C LEU A 240 -1.26 4.28 26.72
N ILE A 241 -2.14 3.27 26.56
CA ILE A 241 -3.55 3.50 26.21
C ILE A 241 -4.37 4.12 27.34
N SER A 242 -3.84 4.12 28.58
CA SER A 242 -4.46 4.79 29.73
C SER A 242 -4.20 6.30 29.70
N ASP A 243 -3.33 6.80 28.84
CA ASP A 243 -3.10 8.23 28.64
C ASP A 243 -4.36 8.91 28.10
N SER A 244 -4.80 9.96 28.78
CA SER A 244 -5.96 10.78 28.41
C SER A 244 -5.77 11.50 27.07
N GLY A 245 -4.54 11.82 26.68
CA GLY A 245 -4.18 12.42 25.39
C GLY A 245 -4.42 11.51 24.20
N MET A 246 -4.47 10.19 24.42
CA MET A 246 -4.74 9.21 23.37
C MET A 246 -6.25 9.09 23.12
N THR A 247 -6.83 9.98 22.35
CA THR A 247 -8.27 9.96 22.04
C THR A 247 -8.63 8.92 20.99
N ARG A 248 -7.82 8.76 19.93
CA ARG A 248 -7.97 7.73 18.89
C ARG A 248 -6.61 7.21 18.48
N ALA A 249 -6.46 5.89 18.40
CA ALA A 249 -5.21 5.28 17.98
C ALA A 249 -5.41 4.17 16.94
N ILE A 250 -4.42 4.04 16.04
CA ILE A 250 -4.22 2.85 15.21
C ILE A 250 -3.01 2.10 15.76
N ILE A 251 -3.20 0.81 16.03
CA ILE A 251 -2.17 -0.10 16.52
C ILE A 251 -1.84 -1.06 15.39
N PHE A 252 -0.62 -1.01 14.87
CA PHE A 252 -0.17 -1.87 13.80
C PHE A 252 0.43 -3.17 14.32
N SER A 253 -0.16 -4.29 13.92
CA SER A 253 0.30 -5.65 14.24
C SER A 253 0.75 -6.38 12.97
N GLY A 254 1.81 -7.18 13.10
CA GLY A 254 2.44 -7.88 11.98
C GLY A 254 1.61 -9.03 11.40
N THR A 255 0.62 -9.56 12.15
CA THR A 255 -0.22 -10.68 11.71
C THR A 255 -1.68 -10.44 12.01
N LYS A 256 -2.55 -11.05 11.18
CA LYS A 256 -4.01 -11.00 11.37
C LYS A 256 -4.47 -11.65 12.68
N ARG A 257 -3.84 -12.77 13.08
CA ARG A 257 -4.15 -13.45 14.35
C ARG A 257 -3.82 -12.58 15.56
N ASN A 258 -2.64 -11.95 15.55
CA ASN A 258 -2.27 -11.00 16.60
C ASN A 258 -3.21 -9.79 16.65
N ALA A 259 -3.63 -9.29 15.47
CA ALA A 259 -4.57 -8.18 15.43
C ALA A 259 -5.90 -8.51 16.08
N ASP A 260 -6.48 -9.69 15.80
CA ASP A 260 -7.69 -10.17 16.44
C ASP A 260 -7.51 -10.38 17.94
N GLN A 261 -6.46 -11.10 18.33
CA GLN A 261 -6.18 -11.39 19.73
C GLN A 261 -6.03 -10.09 20.54
N LEU A 262 -5.20 -9.18 20.08
CA LEU A 262 -4.93 -7.91 20.75
C LEU A 262 -6.20 -7.04 20.86
N ALA A 263 -7.00 -6.97 19.79
CA ALA A 263 -8.27 -6.24 19.80
C ALA A 263 -9.26 -6.84 20.82
N ASN A 264 -9.35 -8.18 20.90
CA ASN A 264 -10.20 -8.87 21.85
C ASN A 264 -9.72 -8.69 23.31
N GLU A 265 -8.39 -8.75 23.54
CA GLU A 265 -7.81 -8.48 24.87
C GLU A 265 -8.11 -7.05 25.33
N LEU A 266 -7.94 -6.07 24.44
CA LEU A 266 -8.26 -4.67 24.73
C LEU A 266 -9.75 -4.46 24.98
N HIS A 267 -10.60 -5.12 24.21
CA HIS A 267 -12.06 -5.06 24.40
C HIS A 267 -12.48 -5.68 25.75
N ALA A 268 -11.92 -6.83 26.13
CA ALA A 268 -12.17 -7.47 27.43
C ALA A 268 -11.71 -6.60 28.61
N GLN A 269 -10.74 -5.70 28.40
CA GLN A 269 -10.29 -4.71 29.39
C GLN A 269 -11.16 -3.45 29.43
N GLY A 270 -12.28 -3.41 28.69
CA GLY A 270 -13.23 -2.29 28.67
C GLY A 270 -12.92 -1.19 27.66
N HIS A 271 -11.91 -1.37 26.78
CA HIS A 271 -11.61 -0.39 25.74
C HIS A 271 -12.51 -0.57 24.52
N SER A 272 -12.90 0.53 23.88
CA SER A 272 -13.58 0.50 22.56
C SER A 272 -12.59 0.13 21.48
N ALA A 273 -12.24 -1.16 21.38
CA ALA A 273 -11.26 -1.70 20.45
C ALA A 273 -11.90 -2.59 19.39
N ALA A 274 -11.33 -2.62 18.19
CA ALA A 274 -11.71 -3.55 17.12
C ALA A 274 -10.52 -3.89 16.22
N ALA A 275 -10.54 -5.09 15.63
CA ALA A 275 -9.56 -5.51 14.63
C ALA A 275 -9.93 -5.05 13.23
N LEU A 276 -8.90 -4.90 12.36
CA LEU A 276 -9.05 -4.68 10.92
C LEU A 276 -7.95 -5.44 10.15
N HIS A 277 -8.33 -6.52 9.45
CA HIS A 277 -7.39 -7.36 8.70
C HIS A 277 -8.05 -8.04 7.49
N GLY A 278 -7.22 -8.73 6.68
CA GLY A 278 -7.64 -9.26 5.38
C GLY A 278 -8.71 -10.36 5.41
N ASP A 279 -8.82 -11.13 6.51
CA ASP A 279 -9.78 -12.24 6.61
C ASP A 279 -11.20 -11.77 6.97
N MET A 280 -11.37 -10.51 7.32
CA MET A 280 -12.70 -9.95 7.60
C MET A 280 -13.51 -9.82 6.31
N SER A 281 -14.82 -10.11 6.39
CA SER A 281 -15.75 -9.81 5.31
C SER A 281 -15.76 -8.30 5.01
N GLN A 282 -16.02 -7.91 3.76
CA GLN A 282 -16.03 -6.49 3.37
C GLN A 282 -17.05 -5.68 4.18
N ASN A 283 -18.20 -6.28 4.50
CA ASN A 283 -19.21 -5.63 5.33
C ASN A 283 -18.71 -5.37 6.75
N ALA A 284 -17.99 -6.33 7.34
CA ALA A 284 -17.40 -6.16 8.67
C ALA A 284 -16.32 -5.05 8.65
N ARG A 285 -15.45 -5.03 7.64
CA ARG A 285 -14.43 -3.99 7.44
C ARG A 285 -15.07 -2.60 7.33
N ASN A 286 -16.06 -2.45 6.45
CA ASN A 286 -16.78 -1.20 6.26
C ASN A 286 -17.44 -0.71 7.56
N ARG A 287 -18.07 -1.63 8.33
CA ARG A 287 -18.67 -1.33 9.64
C ARG A 287 -17.62 -0.85 10.64
N THR A 288 -16.48 -1.53 10.72
CA THR A 288 -15.37 -1.16 11.62
C THR A 288 -14.84 0.23 11.28
N ILE A 289 -14.57 0.51 10.00
CA ILE A 289 -14.10 1.82 9.53
C ILE A 289 -15.13 2.93 9.83
N MET A 290 -16.40 2.68 9.56
CA MET A 290 -17.48 3.63 9.87
C MET A 290 -17.60 3.90 11.38
N ASN A 291 -17.47 2.87 12.21
CA ASN A 291 -17.49 3.01 13.66
C ASN A 291 -16.27 3.82 14.16
N MET A 292 -15.10 3.60 13.58
CA MET A 292 -13.91 4.42 13.87
C MET A 292 -14.11 5.89 13.49
N LYS A 293 -14.65 6.16 12.27
CA LYS A 293 -14.97 7.53 11.82
C LYS A 293 -15.97 8.24 12.75
N ARG A 294 -16.98 7.48 13.24
CA ARG A 294 -18.01 8.00 14.18
C ARG A 294 -17.54 8.09 15.63
N GLY A 295 -16.29 7.71 15.92
CA GLY A 295 -15.75 7.74 17.29
C GLY A 295 -16.27 6.63 18.22
N LYS A 296 -17.01 5.62 17.69
CA LYS A 296 -17.46 4.46 18.46
C LYS A 296 -16.33 3.45 18.75
N ILE A 297 -15.25 3.49 17.96
CA ILE A 297 -14.01 2.74 18.17
C ILE A 297 -12.92 3.76 18.48
N ARG A 298 -12.25 3.58 19.61
CA ARG A 298 -11.10 4.38 20.04
C ARG A 298 -9.79 3.76 19.57
N LEU A 299 -9.66 2.44 19.66
CA LEU A 299 -8.45 1.69 19.34
C LEU A 299 -8.71 0.75 18.16
N LEU A 300 -8.04 0.99 17.04
CA LEU A 300 -8.12 0.12 15.88
C LEU A 300 -6.84 -0.70 15.77
N VAL A 301 -6.91 -2.02 15.95
CA VAL A 301 -5.77 -2.91 15.74
C VAL A 301 -5.78 -3.42 14.31
N ALA A 302 -4.77 -3.07 13.52
CA ALA A 302 -4.80 -3.33 12.09
C ALA A 302 -3.51 -3.93 11.55
N THR A 303 -3.62 -4.71 10.47
CA THR A 303 -2.47 -5.10 9.65
C THR A 303 -2.21 -4.05 8.57
N ASP A 304 -0.97 -3.97 8.05
CA ASP A 304 -0.59 -3.01 7.01
C ASP A 304 -1.54 -3.03 5.82
N VAL A 305 -1.79 -4.22 5.27
CA VAL A 305 -2.65 -4.40 4.10
C VAL A 305 -4.06 -3.83 4.34
N ALA A 306 -4.58 -4.01 5.54
CA ALA A 306 -5.95 -3.58 5.86
C ALA A 306 -6.05 -2.10 6.24
N ALA A 307 -4.99 -1.53 6.81
CA ALA A 307 -4.93 -0.11 7.16
C ALA A 307 -4.52 0.79 5.98
N ARG A 308 -4.03 0.20 4.89
CA ARG A 308 -3.73 0.94 3.66
C ARG A 308 -5.00 1.57 3.09
N GLY A 309 -4.88 2.79 2.62
CA GLY A 309 -6.04 3.53 2.11
C GLY A 309 -7.03 3.99 3.19
N LEU A 310 -6.75 3.78 4.47
CA LEU A 310 -7.64 4.21 5.54
C LEU A 310 -7.59 5.73 5.67
N ASP A 311 -8.72 6.36 5.40
CA ASP A 311 -8.90 7.80 5.63
C ASP A 311 -9.83 8.01 6.83
N VAL A 312 -9.21 8.17 7.98
CA VAL A 312 -9.87 8.50 9.25
C VAL A 312 -9.20 9.75 9.79
N THR A 313 -9.98 10.78 10.01
CA THR A 313 -9.51 12.03 10.62
C THR A 313 -9.50 11.93 12.14
N GLY A 314 -8.67 12.75 12.80
CA GLY A 314 -8.62 12.84 14.26
C GLY A 314 -7.93 11.65 14.95
N ILE A 315 -7.07 10.91 14.24
CA ILE A 315 -6.17 9.94 14.85
C ILE A 315 -5.06 10.72 15.54
N THR A 316 -4.97 10.60 16.86
CA THR A 316 -3.95 11.28 17.67
C THR A 316 -2.67 10.46 17.78
N HIS A 317 -2.81 9.13 17.81
CA HIS A 317 -1.68 8.23 18.03
C HIS A 317 -1.63 7.11 16.98
N VAL A 318 -0.41 6.79 16.58
CA VAL A 318 -0.09 5.56 15.83
C VAL A 318 0.87 4.73 16.68
N ILE A 319 0.53 3.47 16.91
CA ILE A 319 1.39 2.56 17.66
C ILE A 319 1.85 1.45 16.72
N ASN A 320 3.15 1.38 16.45
CA ASN A 320 3.78 0.25 15.81
C ASN A 320 4.05 -0.82 16.88
N TYR A 321 3.06 -1.65 17.16
CA TYR A 321 3.19 -2.78 18.09
C TYR A 321 4.23 -3.78 17.58
N ASP A 322 4.24 -4.01 16.27
CA ASP A 322 5.30 -4.68 15.54
C ASP A 322 5.88 -3.72 14.50
N LEU A 323 7.21 -3.65 14.38
CA LEU A 323 7.85 -2.83 13.35
C LEU A 323 7.50 -3.38 11.95
N PRO A 324 7.33 -2.51 10.96
CA PRO A 324 7.12 -2.94 9.58
C PRO A 324 8.39 -3.59 9.02
N LYS A 325 8.20 -4.51 8.06
CA LYS A 325 9.32 -5.14 7.34
C LYS A 325 10.03 -4.16 6.40
N ASN A 326 9.25 -3.29 5.75
CA ASN A 326 9.77 -2.27 4.85
C ASN A 326 9.80 -0.90 5.53
N ALA A 327 10.90 -0.18 5.40
CA ALA A 327 11.04 1.14 6.01
C ALA A 327 10.03 2.17 5.50
N GLU A 328 9.57 2.03 4.26
CA GLU A 328 8.53 2.87 3.66
C GLU A 328 7.18 2.72 4.36
N ASP A 329 6.82 1.49 4.75
CA ASP A 329 5.59 1.24 5.49
C ASP A 329 5.55 1.99 6.83
N TYR A 330 6.72 2.21 7.45
CA TYR A 330 6.81 3.02 8.66
C TYR A 330 6.24 4.44 8.44
N VAL A 331 6.68 5.11 7.39
CA VAL A 331 6.22 6.47 7.07
C VAL A 331 4.71 6.47 6.72
N HIS A 332 4.24 5.45 6.01
CA HIS A 332 2.83 5.30 5.69
C HIS A 332 1.95 5.02 6.90
N ARG A 333 2.46 4.27 7.89
CA ARG A 333 1.78 4.02 9.16
C ARG A 333 1.68 5.30 9.98
N ILE A 334 2.81 5.96 10.27
CA ILE A 334 2.82 7.16 11.10
C ILE A 334 2.06 8.31 10.44
N GLY A 335 2.06 8.41 9.11
CA GLY A 335 1.23 9.36 8.35
C GLY A 335 -0.28 9.13 8.46
N ARG A 336 -0.77 8.20 9.30
CA ARG A 336 -2.18 8.12 9.68
C ARG A 336 -2.55 9.15 10.76
N THR A 337 -1.58 9.67 11.48
CA THR A 337 -1.72 10.84 12.38
C THR A 337 -1.05 12.08 11.79
N GLY A 338 -1.08 13.20 12.44
CA GLY A 338 -0.44 14.44 11.99
C GLY A 338 -1.02 15.02 10.69
N ARG A 339 -2.33 14.84 10.44
CA ARG A 339 -2.98 15.29 9.21
C ARG A 339 -3.70 16.61 9.37
N ALA A 340 -3.86 17.33 8.25
CA ALA A 340 -4.61 18.59 8.17
C ALA A 340 -4.10 19.66 9.15
N GLY A 341 -2.79 19.73 9.38
CA GLY A 341 -2.17 20.71 10.27
C GLY A 341 -2.23 20.35 11.76
N ALA A 342 -2.78 19.19 12.12
CA ALA A 342 -2.72 18.68 13.49
C ALA A 342 -1.37 18.02 13.78
N THR A 343 -0.94 18.05 15.03
CA THR A 343 0.19 17.26 15.51
C THR A 343 -0.24 15.83 15.80
N GLY A 344 0.71 14.88 15.75
CA GLY A 344 0.47 13.48 16.03
C GLY A 344 1.61 12.83 16.82
N ILE A 345 1.33 11.70 17.45
CA ILE A 345 2.34 10.91 18.18
C ILE A 345 2.43 9.53 17.55
N ALA A 346 3.66 9.12 17.21
CA ALA A 346 3.98 7.79 16.71
C ALA A 346 4.84 7.06 17.74
N ILE A 347 4.32 5.95 18.28
CA ILE A 347 5.00 5.13 19.27
C ILE A 347 5.40 3.82 18.60
N SER A 348 6.65 3.42 18.75
CA SER A 348 7.17 2.17 18.18
C SER A 348 7.73 1.27 19.28
N PHE A 349 7.34 0.00 19.27
CA PHE A 349 7.98 -1.01 20.10
C PHE A 349 9.03 -1.75 19.27
N ALA A 350 10.21 -1.92 19.84
CA ALA A 350 11.27 -2.70 19.22
C ALA A 350 11.89 -3.69 20.23
N SER A 351 12.00 -4.93 19.81
CA SER A 351 12.74 -5.98 20.52
C SER A 351 14.16 -6.11 19.94
N SER A 352 15.00 -6.86 20.63
CA SER A 352 16.36 -7.19 20.15
C SER A 352 16.36 -7.88 18.77
N ARG A 353 15.27 -8.56 18.39
CA ARG A 353 15.10 -9.22 17.08
C ARG A 353 14.76 -8.25 15.96
N GLU A 354 14.27 -7.05 16.28
CA GLU A 354 13.79 -6.05 15.32
C GLU A 354 14.81 -4.91 15.09
N VAL A 355 16.04 -5.05 15.60
CA VAL A 355 17.10 -4.01 15.50
C VAL A 355 17.45 -3.66 14.05
N ASP A 356 17.50 -4.65 13.15
CA ASP A 356 17.82 -4.40 11.74
C ASP A 356 16.69 -3.68 11.00
N SER A 357 15.44 -4.02 11.32
CA SER A 357 14.27 -3.27 10.83
C SER A 357 14.29 -1.83 11.33
N LEU A 358 14.58 -1.62 12.62
CA LEU A 358 14.72 -0.29 13.21
C LEU A 358 15.79 0.54 12.50
N ARG A 359 16.99 -0.03 12.28
CA ARG A 359 18.08 0.66 11.56
C ARG A 359 17.68 1.03 10.13
N SER A 360 16.97 0.13 9.45
CA SER A 360 16.49 0.39 8.08
C SER A 360 15.49 1.55 8.06
N ILE A 361 14.60 1.60 9.05
CA ILE A 361 13.64 2.70 9.24
C ILE A 361 14.37 4.01 9.51
N GLU A 362 15.29 4.04 10.50
CA GLU A 362 16.04 5.25 10.87
C GLU A 362 16.88 5.79 9.70
N ARG A 363 17.49 4.89 8.91
CA ARG A 363 18.22 5.27 7.69
C ARG A 363 17.27 5.88 6.65
N TYR A 364 16.09 5.31 6.49
CA TYR A 364 15.10 5.79 5.51
C TYR A 364 14.51 7.16 5.88
N ILE A 365 14.21 7.38 7.16
CA ILE A 365 13.69 8.69 7.63
C ILE A 365 14.81 9.73 7.83
N GLY A 366 16.08 9.30 7.82
CA GLY A 366 17.25 10.18 7.96
C GLY A 366 17.51 10.68 9.37
N GLN A 367 16.87 10.10 10.39
CA GLN A 367 17.04 10.45 11.80
C GLN A 367 16.82 9.26 12.72
N SER A 368 17.45 9.28 13.89
CA SER A 368 17.20 8.28 14.94
C SER A 368 15.88 8.57 15.65
N ILE A 369 15.13 7.52 15.97
CA ILE A 369 13.89 7.66 16.76
C ILE A 369 14.27 7.77 18.25
N PRO A 370 13.85 8.83 18.96
CA PRO A 370 14.15 9.03 20.37
C PRO A 370 13.64 7.87 21.21
N GLN A 371 14.54 7.27 21.99
CA GLN A 371 14.17 6.19 22.92
C GLN A 371 13.60 6.79 24.20
N GLN A 372 12.45 6.29 24.61
CA GLN A 372 11.81 6.62 25.88
C GLN A 372 11.61 5.36 26.72
N VAL A 373 11.69 5.52 28.02
CA VAL A 373 11.50 4.45 28.99
C VAL A 373 10.26 4.79 29.83
N ILE A 374 9.42 3.81 30.05
CA ILE A 374 8.26 3.94 30.94
C ILE A 374 8.69 3.50 32.32
N THR A 375 8.56 4.37 33.31
CA THR A 375 8.92 4.06 34.69
C THR A 375 8.18 2.84 35.22
N GLY A 376 8.89 1.85 35.71
CA GLY A 376 8.34 0.57 36.19
C GLY A 376 8.13 -0.47 35.08
N LEU A 377 8.46 -0.13 33.83
CA LEU A 377 8.45 -1.03 32.68
C LEU A 377 9.76 -0.89 31.87
N GLU A 378 10.88 -0.81 32.58
CA GLU A 378 12.20 -0.75 31.99
C GLU A 378 12.54 -2.10 31.32
N PRO A 379 13.17 -2.10 30.14
CA PRO A 379 13.62 -3.34 29.51
C PRO A 379 14.76 -3.98 30.33
N ALA A 380 14.70 -5.28 30.52
CA ALA A 380 15.79 -6.02 31.20
C ALA A 380 17.10 -5.98 30.40
N ARG A 381 17.01 -5.78 29.07
CA ARG A 381 18.17 -5.70 28.18
C ARG A 381 18.08 -4.47 27.29
N PRO A 382 19.05 -3.53 27.35
CA PRO A 382 19.06 -2.40 26.43
C PRO A 382 19.25 -2.87 24.97
N LEU A 383 18.59 -2.20 24.02
CA LEU A 383 18.86 -2.39 22.60
C LEU A 383 20.32 -2.02 22.31
N ARG A 384 21.16 -3.00 21.93
CA ARG A 384 22.51 -2.74 21.47
C ARG A 384 22.44 -2.12 20.07
N ARG A 385 22.35 -0.81 20.00
CA ARG A 385 22.66 -0.05 18.79
C ARG A 385 24.17 -0.05 18.66
N SER A 386 24.77 -0.87 17.78
CA SER A 386 26.19 -0.71 17.48
C SER A 386 26.37 0.69 16.88
N SER A 387 26.98 1.58 17.61
CA SER A 387 27.42 2.87 17.11
C SER A 387 28.47 2.59 16.01
N SER A 388 28.10 2.75 14.76
CA SER A 388 29.05 2.96 13.68
C SER A 388 29.63 4.34 13.88
N GLY A 389 30.77 4.43 14.56
CA GLY A 389 31.48 5.71 14.70
C GLY A 389 32.11 5.96 16.07
N SER A 390 32.79 5.01 16.63
CA SER A 390 33.93 5.32 17.55
C SER A 390 35.10 4.51 17.05
N SER A 391 36.00 5.16 16.34
CA SER A 391 37.36 4.66 16.11
C SER A 391 37.94 4.25 17.47
N PRO A 392 38.58 3.08 17.61
CA PRO A 392 39.23 2.77 18.83
C PRO A 392 40.35 3.80 19.03
N ALA A 393 40.34 4.47 20.18
CA ALA A 393 41.45 5.28 20.63
C ALA A 393 42.76 4.46 20.58
N PRO A 394 43.88 5.02 20.15
CA PRO A 394 45.12 4.30 20.10
C PRO A 394 45.51 3.90 21.54
N SER A 395 45.58 2.61 21.80
CA SER A 395 46.12 2.08 23.04
C SER A 395 47.54 2.58 23.20
N SER A 396 47.79 3.36 24.24
CA SER A 396 49.13 3.80 24.71
C SER A 396 49.98 2.56 24.90
N GLY A 397 50.98 2.39 24.03
CA GLY A 397 51.96 1.35 24.09
C GLY A 397 52.80 1.46 25.36
N LYS A 398 52.76 0.45 26.20
CA LYS A 398 53.79 0.19 27.19
C LYS A 398 55.02 -0.34 26.45
N ARG A 399 56.04 0.52 26.42
CA ARG A 399 57.39 0.26 25.98
C ARG A 399 58.01 -0.77 26.91
N TRP A 400 58.29 -1.97 26.41
CA TRP A 400 59.17 -2.92 27.03
C TRP A 400 60.56 -2.72 26.46
N GLN A 401 61.50 -2.31 27.33
CA GLN A 401 62.98 -2.38 27.14
C GLN A 401 63.44 -3.72 27.64
N GLY A 402 64.40 -4.31 26.94
CA GLY A 402 65.23 -5.37 27.49
C GLY A 402 65.70 -6.36 26.45
N ALA A 403 66.87 -6.10 25.97
CA ALA A 403 68.21 -6.79 25.99
C ALA A 403 68.39 -7.96 25.00
N SER A 404 69.22 -7.66 24.06
CA SER A 404 70.41 -8.26 23.45
C SER A 404 70.72 -9.77 23.62
N ALA A 405 71.06 -10.34 22.49
CA ALA A 405 72.15 -11.23 22.09
C ALA A 405 71.63 -12.36 21.21
N GLY A 406 72.11 -12.63 20.03
CA GLY A 406 73.34 -12.74 19.42
C GLY A 406 73.36 -13.90 18.45
N LYS A 407 74.01 -13.69 17.30
CA LYS A 407 74.62 -14.69 16.38
C LYS A 407 73.73 -15.48 15.41
N ARG A 408 73.72 -15.07 14.11
CA ARG A 408 74.63 -15.45 12.98
C ARG A 408 74.38 -16.80 12.34
N TYR A 409 74.45 -16.74 11.00
CA TYR A 409 74.69 -17.76 9.97
C TYR A 409 73.42 -18.50 9.49
N GLY A 410 73.14 -18.65 8.19
CA GLY A 410 73.80 -18.33 6.94
C GLY A 410 72.97 -18.79 5.81
N GLN A 411 73.04 -18.03 4.74
CA GLN A 411 73.15 -18.38 3.32
C GLN A 411 72.16 -19.32 2.60
N ASN A 412 71.67 -18.72 1.51
CA ASN A 412 71.50 -19.32 0.16
C ASN A 412 70.20 -20.11 -0.07
N ALA A 413 69.47 -19.93 -1.06
CA ALA A 413 69.53 -19.49 -2.44
C ALA A 413 68.11 -19.58 -3.06
N ALA A 414 67.77 -18.63 -3.86
CA ALA A 414 66.70 -18.75 -4.84
C ALA A 414 67.19 -19.61 -6.04
N PRO A 415 66.49 -19.78 -7.16
CA PRO A 415 65.04 -19.80 -7.50
C PRO A 415 64.73 -21.01 -8.43
N ARG A 416 63.45 -21.18 -8.86
CA ARG A 416 63.05 -21.52 -10.22
C ARG A 416 61.59 -22.00 -10.32
N SER A 417 60.82 -21.25 -11.03
CA SER A 417 59.72 -21.76 -11.85
C SER A 417 60.28 -22.50 -13.10
N PRO A 418 59.59 -23.15 -14.02
CA PRO A 418 58.20 -23.02 -14.40
C PRO A 418 57.55 -24.29 -15.02
N PHE A 419 56.30 -24.16 -15.54
CA PHE A 419 55.68 -24.89 -16.65
C PHE A 419 55.22 -26.36 -16.51
N GLY A 420 53.98 -26.58 -16.98
CA GLY A 420 53.57 -27.86 -17.50
C GLY A 420 52.07 -28.07 -17.56
N SER A 421 51.47 -27.55 -18.59
CA SER A 421 50.31 -27.94 -19.35
C SER A 421 50.11 -29.44 -19.56
N LYS A 422 48.86 -29.88 -19.69
CA LYS A 422 48.21 -30.75 -20.71
C LYS A 422 47.07 -31.54 -20.07
N THR A 423 45.84 -31.26 -20.52
CA THR A 423 45.07 -31.90 -21.61
C THR A 423 44.72 -33.35 -21.37
N THR A 424 43.47 -33.59 -21.49
CA THR A 424 42.74 -34.55 -22.34
C THR A 424 41.80 -35.52 -21.66
N ARG A 425 40.59 -35.45 -22.18
CA ARG A 425 39.70 -36.52 -22.73
C ARG A 425 38.87 -37.37 -21.78
N ARG A 426 37.54 -37.19 -21.92
CA ARG A 426 36.57 -38.04 -22.65
C ARG A 426 36.38 -39.46 -22.08
N SER A 427 35.11 -39.75 -21.74
CA SER A 427 34.29 -40.84 -22.30
C SER A 427 32.89 -40.76 -21.68
N ASP A 428 31.96 -40.48 -22.47
CA ASP A 428 30.76 -41.17 -22.95
C ASP A 428 30.48 -42.54 -22.32
N THR A 429 29.27 -42.70 -21.85
CA THR A 429 28.43 -43.90 -22.17
C THR A 429 26.98 -43.62 -21.74
N ASP A 430 26.17 -43.55 -22.69
CA ASP A 430 24.87 -44.09 -23.02
C ASP A 430 24.21 -45.05 -22.01
N GLY A 431 22.91 -44.95 -21.87
CA GLY A 431 22.06 -45.94 -21.24
C GLY A 431 20.58 -45.59 -21.32
N ARG A 432 19.99 -45.71 -22.50
CA ARG A 432 18.54 -45.83 -22.73
C ARG A 432 17.98 -46.99 -21.94
N PHE A 433 16.76 -46.88 -21.45
CA PHE A 433 15.67 -47.84 -21.59
C PHE A 433 14.34 -47.20 -21.20
N SER A 434 13.46 -47.18 -21.99
CA SER A 434 12.15 -47.28 -22.52
C SER A 434 11.16 -48.13 -21.72
N ARG A 435 9.87 -47.62 -21.73
CA ARG A 435 8.58 -48.30 -21.86
C ARG A 435 8.18 -49.36 -20.83
N ASP A 436 6.99 -49.27 -20.28
CA ASP A 436 5.67 -49.71 -20.78
C ASP A 436 4.62 -49.56 -19.66
N GLU A 437 3.49 -48.95 -19.94
CA GLU A 437 2.12 -49.47 -20.12
C GLU A 437 1.55 -50.38 -19.01
N LYS A 438 0.39 -50.01 -18.46
CA LYS A 438 -0.95 -50.63 -18.62
C LYS A 438 -1.90 -50.17 -17.53
N LYS A 439 -2.94 -49.46 -17.91
CA LYS A 439 -4.37 -49.83 -17.98
C LYS A 439 -4.89 -50.78 -16.90
N SER A 440 -5.91 -50.32 -16.15
CA SER A 440 -7.17 -51.05 -15.97
C SER A 440 -8.29 -50.11 -15.46
N VAL A 441 -9.20 -49.95 -16.27
CA VAL A 441 -10.67 -49.87 -16.30
C VAL A 441 -11.33 -50.77 -15.27
N ARG A 442 -12.31 -50.23 -14.51
CA ARG A 442 -13.57 -50.89 -14.21
C ARG A 442 -14.70 -49.88 -13.97
N GLN A 443 -15.67 -50.00 -14.83
CA GLN A 443 -17.07 -49.57 -14.72
C GLN A 443 -17.80 -50.42 -13.68
N ASP A 444 -18.78 -49.83 -13.05
CA ASP A 444 -20.13 -50.35 -12.73
C ASP A 444 -20.87 -49.14 -12.16
N GLY A 445 -22.04 -48.72 -12.58
CA GLY A 445 -23.21 -49.43 -13.11
C GLY A 445 -24.30 -49.45 -12.03
N GLY A 446 -25.34 -48.61 -12.13
CA GLY A 446 -26.57 -48.82 -11.36
C GLY A 446 -27.35 -47.55 -11.03
N LYS A 447 -28.21 -47.12 -11.92
CA LYS A 447 -29.69 -47.14 -11.95
C LYS A 447 -30.43 -46.16 -11.02
N PHE A 448 -31.09 -45.21 -11.66
CA PHE A 448 -32.52 -44.81 -11.63
C PHE A 448 -33.25 -44.69 -10.27
N GLY A 449 -33.80 -43.50 -10.09
CA GLY A 449 -34.85 -43.22 -9.12
C GLY A 449 -35.51 -41.88 -9.36
N ASP A 450 -36.45 -41.85 -10.28
CA ASP A 450 -37.45 -40.79 -10.49
C ASP A 450 -38.27 -40.57 -9.21
N PHE A 451 -38.41 -39.30 -8.77
CA PHE A 451 -39.58 -38.91 -7.99
C PHE A 451 -40.10 -37.55 -8.41
N ARG A 452 -41.33 -37.65 -8.92
CA ARG A 452 -42.20 -36.55 -9.37
C ARG A 452 -42.71 -35.70 -8.20
N LYS A 453 -42.79 -34.41 -8.47
CA LYS A 453 -43.88 -33.44 -8.17
C LYS A 453 -44.63 -33.55 -6.84
N SER A 454 -44.58 -32.42 -6.11
CA SER A 454 -45.85 -31.81 -5.61
C SER A 454 -45.63 -30.34 -5.24
N ARG A 455 -46.41 -29.45 -5.87
CA ARG A 455 -46.77 -28.13 -5.36
C ARG A 455 -47.85 -28.28 -4.26
N PRO A 456 -47.96 -27.35 -3.34
CA PRO A 456 -49.21 -26.65 -3.13
C PRO A 456 -49.04 -25.12 -3.03
N SER A 457 -49.78 -24.36 -3.85
CA SER A 457 -50.97 -23.56 -3.58
C SER A 457 -50.87 -22.54 -2.43
N SER A 458 -51.00 -21.27 -2.84
CA SER A 458 -51.26 -20.09 -2.02
C SER A 458 -52.64 -20.19 -1.30
N PRO A 459 -52.83 -19.42 -0.24
CA PRO A 459 -54.01 -18.56 -0.19
C PRO A 459 -53.72 -17.10 0.19
N SER A 460 -54.25 -16.21 -0.57
CA SER A 460 -55.22 -15.11 -0.37
C SER A 460 -55.20 -14.36 0.99
N ARG A 461 -55.02 -13.02 0.83
CA ARG A 461 -55.70 -11.86 1.48
C ARG A 461 -56.37 -12.09 2.82
N TRP A 462 -56.11 -11.17 3.76
CA TRP A 462 -57.12 -10.32 4.45
C TRP A 462 -56.42 -9.24 5.31
N SER A 463 -56.94 -8.00 5.14
CA SER A 463 -56.95 -6.76 5.94
C SER A 463 -55.69 -5.94 5.92
#